data_72b16b1b189df766f2065ae7f8e8f89f
#
_entry.id   72b16b1b189df766f2065ae7f8e8f89f
#
_cell.length_a   1.000
_cell.length_b   1.000
_cell.length_c   1.000
_cell.angle_alpha   90.00
_cell.angle_beta   90.00
_cell.angle_gamma   90.00
#
_symmetry.space_group_name_H-M   'P 1'
#
loop_
_entity.id
_entity.type
_entity.pdbx_description
1 polymer ?
#
loop_
_entity_poly.entity_id
_entity_poly.type
_entity_poly.pdbx_seq_one_letter_code
_entity_poly.pdbx_strand_id
1 'polypeptide(L)'
;MVSFIKKNISLSLLFLLIMSFSDAQQEVNPLEIPQFVLKTYADMYPTMEVVKWYQKDANYWAKVERDGIKGTVKITGGGSWIATEWEMDVKDMPSKIKDHLKLQYPKFSVSRMILETRTQPNYVICLFNKKEKTTKTVFYTTTGDFIRELDVVYE
;
A
#
# COMPACT_ATOMS: atom_id res chain seq x y z
N MET A 1 29.52 -44.04 50.68
CA MET A 1 28.07 -43.84 50.54
C MET A 1 27.88 -42.40 50.02
N VAL A 2 27.83 -42.25 48.68
CA VAL A 2 27.85 -40.96 48.01
C VAL A 2 26.45 -40.68 47.51
N SER A 3 25.81 -39.64 48.07
CA SER A 3 24.47 -39.21 47.75
C SER A 3 24.51 -38.34 46.47
N PHE A 4 23.87 -38.80 45.40
CA PHE A 4 23.70 -38.04 44.15
C PHE A 4 22.56 -37.06 44.33
N ILE A 5 22.90 -35.77 44.38
CA ILE A 5 21.94 -34.67 44.33
C ILE A 5 21.58 -34.48 42.84
N LYS A 6 20.37 -34.87 42.46
CA LYS A 6 19.79 -34.54 41.13
C LYS A 6 19.45 -33.06 41.10
N LYS A 7 20.21 -32.30 40.36
CA LYS A 7 19.96 -30.88 40.08
C LYS A 7 18.88 -30.77 39.00
N ASN A 8 17.66 -30.47 39.42
CA ASN A 8 16.55 -30.14 38.49
C ASN A 8 16.84 -28.82 37.82
N ILE A 9 17.23 -28.88 36.55
CA ILE A 9 17.31 -27.70 35.69
C ILE A 9 15.87 -27.39 35.24
N SER A 10 15.26 -26.41 35.88
CA SER A 10 14.00 -25.84 35.43
C SER A 10 14.28 -25.06 34.15
N LEU A 11 13.85 -25.62 33.02
CA LEU A 11 13.91 -24.96 31.71
C LEU A 11 12.81 -23.89 31.70
N SER A 12 13.16 -22.68 32.13
CA SER A 12 12.33 -21.49 31.94
C SER A 12 12.18 -21.27 30.44
N LEU A 13 11.03 -21.66 29.91
CA LEU A 13 10.60 -21.37 28.55
C LEU A 13 10.41 -19.86 28.44
N LEU A 14 11.45 -19.15 28.03
CA LEU A 14 11.41 -17.75 27.67
C LEU A 14 10.55 -17.64 26.39
N PHE A 15 9.26 -17.43 26.59
CA PHE A 15 8.31 -17.12 25.54
C PHE A 15 8.69 -15.73 25.01
N LEU A 16 9.56 -15.68 24.00
CA LEU A 16 9.81 -14.47 23.22
C LEU A 16 8.50 -14.14 22.51
N LEU A 17 7.74 -13.22 23.09
CA LEU A 17 6.64 -12.54 22.43
C LEU A 17 7.26 -11.74 21.27
N ILE A 18 7.38 -12.35 20.10
CA ILE A 18 7.64 -11.63 18.86
C ILE A 18 6.37 -10.82 18.62
N MET A 19 6.35 -9.60 19.10
CA MET A 19 5.39 -8.60 18.64
C MET A 19 5.73 -8.37 17.16
N SER A 20 5.02 -9.08 16.30
CA SER A 20 4.90 -8.70 14.90
C SER A 20 4.29 -7.31 14.92
N PHE A 21 5.10 -6.28 14.77
CA PHE A 21 4.60 -4.96 14.40
C PHE A 21 3.96 -5.15 13.03
N SER A 22 2.67 -5.41 13.06
CA SER A 22 1.85 -5.34 11.87
C SER A 22 1.93 -3.88 11.43
N ASP A 23 2.43 -3.66 10.24
CA ASP A 23 2.54 -2.36 9.55
C ASP A 23 1.14 -1.88 9.12
N ALA A 24 0.18 -2.00 10.05
CA ALA A 24 -1.23 -1.75 9.83
C ALA A 24 -1.48 -0.23 9.84
N GLN A 25 -2.18 0.24 8.82
CA GLN A 25 -2.74 1.58 8.82
C GLN A 25 -3.68 1.74 10.02
N GLN A 26 -3.43 2.73 10.85
CA GLN A 26 -4.29 3.10 11.97
C GLN A 26 -5.22 4.24 11.56
N GLU A 27 -6.53 4.09 11.74
CA GLU A 27 -7.47 5.19 11.58
C GLU A 27 -7.19 6.28 12.62
N VAL A 28 -7.14 7.54 12.18
CA VAL A 28 -6.76 8.70 13.00
C VAL A 28 -7.90 9.70 13.05
N ASN A 29 -8.14 10.24 14.25
CA ASN A 29 -9.08 11.34 14.40
C ASN A 29 -8.55 12.59 13.65
N PRO A 30 -9.36 13.26 12.81
CA PRO A 30 -8.96 14.48 12.12
C PRO A 30 -8.36 15.56 13.02
N LEU A 31 -8.77 15.64 14.29
CA LEU A 31 -8.25 16.59 15.27
C LEU A 31 -6.80 16.33 15.71
N GLU A 32 -6.30 15.10 15.47
CA GLU A 32 -4.94 14.68 15.82
C GLU A 32 -3.95 14.84 14.65
N ILE A 33 -4.46 15.24 13.47
CA ILE A 33 -3.63 15.38 12.27
C ILE A 33 -2.85 16.69 12.33
N PRO A 34 -1.54 16.68 12.05
CA PRO A 34 -0.73 17.89 12.02
C PRO A 34 -1.29 18.92 11.04
N GLN A 35 -1.27 20.20 11.41
CA GLN A 35 -1.79 21.28 10.59
C GLN A 35 -1.13 21.37 9.21
N PHE A 36 0.16 21.04 9.12
CA PHE A 36 0.87 21.00 7.83
C PHE A 36 0.27 19.98 6.87
N VAL A 37 -0.17 18.82 7.36
CA VAL A 37 -0.82 17.78 6.57
C VAL A 37 -2.18 18.27 6.07
N LEU A 38 -3.01 18.80 6.98
CA LEU A 38 -4.34 19.36 6.65
C LEU A 38 -4.23 20.51 5.64
N LYS A 39 -3.25 21.40 5.83
CA LYS A 39 -3.00 22.51 4.91
C LYS A 39 -2.64 22.02 3.51
N THR A 40 -1.69 21.08 3.40
CA THR A 40 -1.29 20.50 2.10
C THR A 40 -2.48 19.85 1.41
N TYR A 41 -3.29 19.09 2.15
CA TYR A 41 -4.49 18.49 1.60
C TYR A 41 -5.47 19.55 1.05
N ALA A 42 -5.79 20.56 1.87
CA ALA A 42 -6.72 21.61 1.48
C ALA A 42 -6.23 22.46 0.30
N ASP A 43 -4.94 22.74 0.23
CA ASP A 43 -4.34 23.47 -0.90
C ASP A 43 -4.44 22.68 -2.21
N MET A 44 -4.27 21.34 -2.16
CA MET A 44 -4.34 20.48 -3.34
C MET A 44 -5.77 20.12 -3.76
N TYR A 45 -6.64 19.94 -2.80
CA TYR A 45 -8.00 19.42 -2.98
C TYR A 45 -9.05 20.25 -2.22
N PRO A 46 -9.21 21.55 -2.52
CA PRO A 46 -10.02 22.49 -1.73
C PRO A 46 -11.52 22.14 -1.69
N THR A 47 -12.01 21.36 -2.64
CA THR A 47 -13.43 21.00 -2.76
C THR A 47 -13.69 19.51 -2.52
N MET A 48 -12.66 18.73 -2.18
CA MET A 48 -12.81 17.29 -1.98
C MET A 48 -12.80 16.94 -0.50
N GLU A 49 -13.89 16.35 -0.03
CA GLU A 49 -14.01 15.91 1.35
C GLU A 49 -13.24 14.62 1.59
N VAL A 50 -12.64 14.51 2.78
CA VAL A 50 -11.97 13.28 3.22
C VAL A 50 -13.00 12.38 3.88
N VAL A 51 -13.09 11.13 3.40
CA VAL A 51 -13.95 10.10 3.99
C VAL A 51 -13.36 9.62 5.32
N LYS A 52 -12.04 9.32 5.32
CA LYS A 52 -11.30 8.87 6.50
C LYS A 52 -9.83 9.22 6.41
N TRP A 53 -9.22 9.41 7.57
CA TRP A 53 -7.78 9.56 7.70
C TRP A 53 -7.15 8.31 8.33
N TYR A 54 -5.98 7.96 7.83
CA TYR A 54 -5.14 6.90 8.38
C TYR A 54 -3.73 7.41 8.58
N GLN A 55 -3.05 6.86 9.59
CA GLN A 55 -1.62 7.02 9.78
C GLN A 55 -0.92 5.69 9.52
N LYS A 56 0.18 5.75 8.79
CA LYS A 56 1.13 4.65 8.65
C LYS A 56 2.53 5.23 8.80
N ASP A 57 3.27 4.78 9.82
CA ASP A 57 4.55 5.35 10.22
C ASP A 57 4.44 6.86 10.49
N ALA A 58 5.27 7.66 9.83
CA ALA A 58 5.25 9.12 9.91
C ALA A 58 4.40 9.79 8.81
N ASN A 59 3.58 9.01 8.07
CA ASN A 59 2.78 9.51 6.94
C ASN A 59 1.28 9.46 7.24
N TYR A 60 0.53 10.34 6.57
CA TYR A 60 -0.92 10.43 6.67
C TYR A 60 -1.56 10.14 5.32
N TRP A 61 -2.65 9.38 5.34
CA TRP A 61 -3.36 8.91 4.16
C TRP A 61 -4.82 9.33 4.26
N ALA A 62 -5.22 10.27 3.41
CA ALA A 62 -6.61 10.69 3.27
C ALA A 62 -7.31 9.79 2.27
N LYS A 63 -8.29 9.01 2.72
CA LYS A 63 -9.21 8.31 1.81
C LYS A 63 -10.25 9.28 1.31
N VAL A 64 -10.41 9.33 0.00
CA VAL A 64 -11.29 10.27 -0.70
C VAL A 64 -12.13 9.52 -1.73
N GLU A 65 -13.20 10.17 -2.18
CA GLU A 65 -14.02 9.65 -3.28
C GLU A 65 -14.43 10.81 -4.19
N ARG A 66 -14.34 10.62 -5.50
CA ARG A 66 -14.79 11.56 -6.51
C ARG A 66 -15.53 10.80 -7.61
N ASP A 67 -16.78 11.15 -7.86
CA ASP A 67 -17.61 10.54 -8.92
C ASP A 67 -17.66 9.00 -8.82
N GLY A 68 -17.70 8.46 -7.59
CA GLY A 68 -17.68 7.03 -7.32
C GLY A 68 -16.31 6.36 -7.44
N ILE A 69 -15.25 7.11 -7.78
CA ILE A 69 -13.88 6.62 -7.86
C ILE A 69 -13.19 6.86 -6.52
N LYS A 70 -12.73 5.79 -5.88
CA LYS A 70 -11.99 5.87 -4.62
C LYS A 70 -10.56 6.27 -4.85
N GLY A 71 -10.05 7.10 -3.96
CA GLY A 71 -8.67 7.55 -3.99
C GLY A 71 -8.00 7.56 -2.62
N THR A 72 -6.68 7.73 -2.64
CA THR A 72 -5.86 7.91 -1.44
C THR A 72 -4.84 9.00 -1.68
N VAL A 73 -4.91 10.07 -0.91
CA VAL A 73 -3.89 11.13 -0.92
C VAL A 73 -2.89 10.82 0.19
N LYS A 74 -1.62 10.68 -0.15
CA LYS A 74 -0.54 10.35 0.79
C LYS A 74 0.32 11.59 1.04
N ILE A 75 0.51 11.95 2.32
CA ILE A 75 1.23 13.15 2.75
C ILE A 75 2.14 12.77 3.92
N THR A 76 3.37 13.25 3.95
CA THR A 76 4.26 13.07 5.11
C THR A 76 3.76 13.87 6.31
N GLY A 77 4.16 13.50 7.53
CA GLY A 77 3.84 14.27 8.74
C GLY A 77 4.37 15.70 8.71
N GLY A 78 5.40 15.99 7.92
CA GLY A 78 5.90 17.33 7.66
C GLY A 78 5.11 18.12 6.60
N GLY A 79 4.04 17.56 6.05
CA GLY A 79 3.17 18.22 5.08
C GLY A 79 3.64 18.13 3.62
N SER A 80 4.62 17.30 3.28
CA SER A 80 5.00 17.08 1.88
C SER A 80 4.09 16.05 1.22
N TRP A 81 3.50 16.41 0.08
CA TRP A 81 2.73 15.46 -0.73
C TRP A 81 3.64 14.36 -1.30
N ILE A 82 3.22 13.11 -1.14
CA ILE A 82 3.94 11.92 -1.63
C ILE A 82 3.36 11.48 -2.97
N ALA A 83 2.05 11.21 -2.99
CA ALA A 83 1.33 10.73 -4.16
C ALA A 83 -0.18 10.85 -3.94
N THR A 84 -0.93 10.82 -5.04
CA THR A 84 -2.36 10.53 -5.01
C THR A 84 -2.64 9.31 -5.87
N GLU A 85 -3.35 8.33 -5.33
CA GLU A 85 -3.70 7.08 -5.97
C GLU A 85 -5.19 7.04 -6.23
N TRP A 86 -5.59 6.69 -7.45
CA TRP A 86 -6.98 6.49 -7.84
C TRP A 86 -7.21 5.04 -8.24
N GLU A 87 -8.22 4.40 -7.67
CA GLU A 87 -8.61 3.05 -8.07
C GLU A 87 -9.27 3.10 -9.45
N MET A 88 -8.71 2.35 -10.39
CA MET A 88 -9.21 2.29 -11.76
C MET A 88 -9.91 0.96 -12.01
N ASP A 89 -10.96 0.99 -12.83
CA ASP A 89 -11.58 -0.26 -13.29
C ASP A 89 -10.63 -0.99 -14.25
N VAL A 90 -10.40 -2.27 -13.99
CA VAL A 90 -9.51 -3.11 -14.83
C VAL A 90 -9.99 -3.19 -16.29
N LYS A 91 -11.31 -3.00 -16.54
CA LYS A 91 -11.85 -2.97 -17.89
C LYS A 91 -11.31 -1.80 -18.73
N ASP A 92 -10.97 -0.68 -18.08
CA ASP A 92 -10.48 0.56 -18.70
C ASP A 92 -8.96 0.53 -18.92
N MET A 93 -8.29 -0.60 -18.65
CA MET A 93 -6.87 -0.77 -18.85
C MET A 93 -6.49 -0.54 -20.33
N PRO A 94 -5.44 0.27 -20.62
CA PRO A 94 -4.93 0.45 -21.98
C PRO A 94 -4.58 -0.88 -22.66
N SER A 95 -4.89 -1.02 -23.95
CA SER A 95 -4.64 -2.26 -24.72
C SER A 95 -3.17 -2.67 -24.68
N LYS A 96 -2.26 -1.72 -24.79
CA LYS A 96 -0.81 -1.97 -24.73
C LYS A 96 -0.38 -2.66 -23.43
N ILE A 97 -0.95 -2.25 -22.30
CA ILE A 97 -0.71 -2.91 -21.00
C ILE A 97 -1.32 -4.30 -21.01
N LYS A 98 -2.56 -4.45 -21.46
CA LYS A 98 -3.23 -5.77 -21.54
C LYS A 98 -2.41 -6.78 -22.36
N ASP A 99 -1.89 -6.36 -23.49
CA ASP A 99 -1.12 -7.23 -24.39
C ASP A 99 0.23 -7.62 -23.78
N HIS A 100 0.92 -6.66 -23.15
CA HIS A 100 2.16 -6.93 -22.43
C HIS A 100 1.92 -7.90 -21.26
N LEU A 101 0.86 -7.70 -20.46
CA LEU A 101 0.54 -8.60 -19.35
C LEU A 101 0.23 -10.02 -19.81
N LYS A 102 -0.55 -10.21 -20.90
CA LYS A 102 -0.84 -11.52 -21.47
C LYS A 102 0.44 -12.26 -21.92
N LEU A 103 1.40 -11.51 -22.47
CA LEU A 103 2.63 -12.10 -22.98
C LEU A 103 3.62 -12.44 -21.87
N GLN A 104 3.83 -11.52 -20.94
CA GLN A 104 4.87 -11.64 -19.91
C GLN A 104 4.38 -12.34 -18.64
N TYR A 105 3.10 -12.21 -18.31
CA TYR A 105 2.50 -12.72 -17.06
C TYR A 105 1.29 -13.65 -17.29
N PRO A 106 1.38 -14.67 -18.16
CA PRO A 106 0.23 -15.49 -18.57
C PRO A 106 -0.39 -16.30 -17.43
N LYS A 107 0.32 -16.48 -16.31
CA LYS A 107 -0.17 -17.21 -15.12
C LYS A 107 -0.78 -16.30 -14.05
N PHE A 108 -0.75 -15.00 -14.27
CA PHE A 108 -1.25 -14.01 -13.33
C PHE A 108 -2.59 -13.42 -13.77
N SER A 109 -3.42 -13.09 -12.80
CA SER A 109 -4.61 -12.26 -13.00
C SER A 109 -4.40 -10.89 -12.40
N VAL A 110 -5.01 -9.87 -13.00
CA VAL A 110 -5.02 -8.52 -12.43
C VAL A 110 -5.97 -8.51 -11.25
N SER A 111 -5.47 -8.17 -10.07
CA SER A 111 -6.26 -8.01 -8.85
C SER A 111 -6.63 -6.56 -8.56
N ARG A 112 -5.81 -5.60 -8.99
CA ARG A 112 -6.03 -4.17 -8.77
C ARG A 112 -5.31 -3.36 -9.84
N MET A 113 -5.91 -2.25 -10.24
CA MET A 113 -5.32 -1.25 -11.11
C MET A 113 -5.43 0.12 -10.45
N ILE A 114 -4.35 0.88 -10.41
CA ILE A 114 -4.25 2.18 -9.77
C ILE A 114 -3.63 3.16 -10.77
N LEU A 115 -4.17 4.37 -10.84
CA LEU A 115 -3.47 5.51 -11.41
C LEU A 115 -2.80 6.27 -10.25
N GLU A 116 -1.49 6.14 -10.14
CA GLU A 116 -0.69 6.91 -9.18
C GLU A 116 -0.24 8.21 -9.82
N THR A 117 -0.59 9.33 -9.21
CA THR A 117 -0.11 10.65 -9.60
C THR A 117 1.02 11.06 -8.65
N ARG A 118 2.17 11.35 -9.25
CA ARG A 118 3.34 11.97 -8.63
C ARG A 118 3.83 13.06 -9.59
N THR A 119 5.13 13.35 -9.60
CA THR A 119 5.75 14.22 -10.64
C THR A 119 5.48 13.68 -12.04
N GLN A 120 5.48 12.36 -12.21
CA GLN A 120 5.04 11.67 -13.43
C GLN A 120 3.99 10.63 -13.07
N PRO A 121 2.78 10.71 -13.64
CA PRO A 121 1.74 9.74 -13.36
C PRO A 121 2.05 8.37 -13.99
N ASN A 122 1.70 7.30 -13.25
CA ASN A 122 1.95 5.92 -13.63
C ASN A 122 0.70 5.06 -13.39
N TYR A 123 0.53 4.01 -14.21
CA TYR A 123 -0.33 2.90 -13.83
C TYR A 123 0.44 1.91 -12.96
N VAL A 124 -0.16 1.51 -11.85
CA VAL A 124 0.33 0.46 -10.97
C VAL A 124 -0.64 -0.70 -11.07
N ILE A 125 -0.16 -1.84 -11.54
CA ILE A 125 -0.96 -3.05 -11.76
C ILE A 125 -0.54 -4.11 -10.76
N CYS A 126 -1.46 -4.48 -9.86
CA CYS A 126 -1.25 -5.58 -8.93
C CYS A 126 -1.69 -6.89 -9.58
N LEU A 127 -0.80 -7.87 -9.60
CA LEU A 127 -0.99 -9.18 -10.19
C LEU A 127 -1.00 -10.26 -9.12
N PHE A 128 -1.83 -11.28 -9.31
CA PHE A 128 -1.92 -12.42 -8.41
C PHE A 128 -1.92 -13.74 -9.17
N ASN A 129 -1.01 -14.64 -8.80
CA ASN A 129 -0.99 -16.02 -9.27
C ASN A 129 -1.70 -16.92 -8.24
N LYS A 130 -2.89 -17.37 -8.56
CA LYS A 130 -3.72 -18.17 -7.65
C LYS A 130 -3.09 -19.54 -7.33
N LYS A 131 -2.36 -20.15 -8.28
CA LYS A 131 -1.75 -21.48 -8.10
C LYS A 131 -0.55 -21.43 -7.18
N GLU A 132 0.31 -20.45 -7.37
CA GLU A 132 1.58 -20.31 -6.61
C GLU A 132 1.41 -19.39 -5.38
N LYS A 133 0.24 -18.74 -5.25
CA LYS A 133 -0.07 -17.75 -4.19
C LYS A 133 0.97 -16.61 -4.13
N THR A 134 1.48 -16.22 -5.29
CA THR A 134 2.46 -15.14 -5.43
C THR A 134 1.81 -13.89 -5.98
N THR A 135 2.35 -12.75 -5.61
CA THR A 135 1.93 -11.42 -6.06
C THR A 135 3.07 -10.73 -6.79
N LYS A 136 2.73 -9.88 -7.76
CA LYS A 136 3.64 -8.96 -8.40
C LYS A 136 2.99 -7.61 -8.53
N THR A 137 3.80 -6.55 -8.47
CA THR A 137 3.37 -5.20 -8.80
C THR A 137 4.14 -4.72 -10.01
N VAL A 138 3.43 -4.31 -11.05
CA VAL A 138 4.02 -3.89 -12.32
C VAL A 138 3.65 -2.44 -12.60
N PHE A 139 4.63 -1.64 -12.99
CA PHE A 139 4.49 -0.20 -13.22
C PHE A 139 4.57 0.09 -14.71
N TYR A 140 3.67 0.94 -15.18
CA TYR A 140 3.62 1.42 -16.57
C TYR A 140 3.46 2.93 -16.61
N THR A 141 3.99 3.54 -17.66
CA THR A 141 3.65 4.94 -17.99
C THR A 141 2.17 5.05 -18.35
N THR A 142 1.62 6.25 -18.38
CA THR A 142 0.25 6.49 -18.87
C THR A 142 0.07 6.16 -20.35
N THR A 143 1.17 6.08 -21.12
CA THR A 143 1.20 5.62 -22.53
C THR A 143 1.28 4.09 -22.65
N GLY A 144 1.38 3.37 -21.51
CA GLY A 144 1.40 1.91 -21.46
C GLY A 144 2.79 1.29 -21.64
N ASP A 145 3.86 2.07 -21.51
CA ASP A 145 5.23 1.55 -21.55
C ASP A 145 5.59 0.95 -20.19
N PHE A 146 6.21 -0.25 -20.22
CA PHE A 146 6.71 -0.91 -19.02
C PHE A 146 7.82 -0.06 -18.36
N ILE A 147 7.75 0.08 -17.04
CA ILE A 147 8.76 0.79 -16.24
C ILE A 147 9.57 -0.22 -15.41
N ARG A 148 8.92 -1.01 -14.58
CA ARG A 148 9.54 -1.97 -13.66
C ARG A 148 8.52 -2.93 -13.07
N GLU A 149 9.02 -3.98 -12.40
CA GLU A 149 8.22 -4.86 -11.55
C GLU A 149 8.80 -5.01 -10.16
N LEU A 150 7.98 -5.40 -9.21
CA LEU A 150 8.35 -5.75 -7.83
C LEU A 150 7.61 -7.05 -7.44
N ASP A 151 8.29 -7.93 -6.72
CA ASP A 151 7.71 -9.17 -6.17
C ASP A 151 7.06 -8.93 -4.80
N VAL A 152 6.25 -7.87 -4.72
CA VAL A 152 5.57 -7.46 -3.49
C VAL A 152 4.17 -6.98 -3.80
N VAL A 153 3.31 -6.99 -2.76
CA VAL A 153 2.01 -6.31 -2.82
C VAL A 153 2.25 -4.80 -2.77
N TYR A 154 1.58 -4.06 -3.64
CA TYR A 154 1.55 -2.60 -3.57
C TYR A 154 0.55 -2.18 -2.50
N GLU A 155 1.03 -1.43 -1.52
CA GLU A 155 0.26 -0.88 -0.40
C GLU A 155 -0.04 0.60 -0.57
#